data_96c54241483a1a8e4ca68cbacd2f8089
#
_entry.id   96c54241483a1a8e4ca68cbacd2f8089
#
_cell.length_a   1.000
_cell.length_b   1.000
_cell.length_c   1.000
_cell.angle_alpha   90.00
_cell.angle_beta   90.00
_cell.angle_gamma   90.00
#
_symmetry.space_group_name_H-M   'P 1'
#
loop_
_entity.id
_entity.type
_entity.pdbx_description
1 polymer ?
#
loop_
_entity_poly.entity_id
_entity_poly.type
_entity_poly.pdbx_seq_one_letter_code
_entity_poly.pdbx_strand_id
1 'polypeptide(L)'
;MRWFVILAALALAGGAGAQQIEKRDVHIAVGGKSALYYLPLVITERLNYFKDEGLNVRISDFAGGTRSLEAVVGGSADVVAGAYEHTINMQARKQNFQAFVLMGAAPQISVGISSKLAEKYKSPKDLKGLKVGVSAPGSSTNMVINYVLAQGGLKPTDVAIIGVGQGGTVIAAMEQGKVDVLSQTDPAMTMLEKDGKIKIIAETRTPEGTQKLFGGPMPAASLYAPIEFVKKNPGTAQALTTATVRALQWMQEASPQQILATVPEEYLLGNKAMYLFAYNNVKTAYSKDGYFSDAGAKTTLKALASFNPAVKPESTKLAQTYTNDFVKKAHAKLDKKY
;
A
#
# COMPACT_ATOMS: atom_id res chain seq x y z
N MET A 1 58.12 52.01 11.61
CA MET A 1 57.74 50.67 11.12
C MET A 1 56.46 50.24 11.82
N ARG A 2 55.28 50.30 11.10
CA ARG A 2 53.99 49.90 11.62
C ARG A 2 53.58 48.61 10.90
N TRP A 3 53.47 47.56 11.65
CA TRP A 3 53.04 46.26 11.13
C TRP A 3 51.49 46.19 11.15
N PHE A 4 50.86 46.05 10.00
CA PHE A 4 49.43 45.75 9.87
C PHE A 4 49.25 44.22 9.91
N VAL A 5 48.59 43.72 10.95
CA VAL A 5 48.12 42.34 11.01
C VAL A 5 46.73 42.30 10.39
N ILE A 6 46.63 41.68 9.22
CA ILE A 6 45.34 41.40 8.55
C ILE A 6 44.82 40.11 9.14
N LEU A 7 43.75 40.15 9.96
CA LEU A 7 42.98 38.99 10.38
C LEU A 7 42.04 38.61 9.22
N ALA A 8 42.35 37.51 8.56
CA ALA A 8 41.41 36.87 7.61
C ALA A 8 40.37 36.07 8.40
N ALA A 9 39.16 36.64 8.51
CA ALA A 9 38.00 35.91 9.04
C ALA A 9 37.51 34.88 7.98
N LEU A 10 37.83 33.59 8.17
CA LEU A 10 37.20 32.51 7.42
C LEU A 10 35.72 32.44 7.86
N ALA A 11 34.83 32.94 7.02
CA ALA A 11 33.39 32.68 7.13
C ALA A 11 33.15 31.21 6.74
N LEU A 12 33.00 30.34 7.74
CA LEU A 12 32.42 29.01 7.58
C LEU A 12 30.94 29.19 7.21
N ALA A 13 30.65 29.33 5.91
CA ALA A 13 29.32 29.18 5.40
C ALA A 13 28.93 27.70 5.59
N GLY A 14 28.21 27.43 6.69
CA GLY A 14 27.53 26.14 6.89
C GLY A 14 26.50 25.94 5.79
N GLY A 15 26.94 25.40 4.66
CA GLY A 15 26.03 24.92 3.65
C GLY A 15 25.17 23.82 4.28
N ALA A 16 23.84 24.03 4.36
CA ALA A 16 22.89 22.96 4.60
C ALA A 16 23.14 21.91 3.51
N GLY A 17 23.90 20.88 3.85
CA GLY A 17 24.31 19.84 2.92
C GLY A 17 23.06 19.23 2.29
N ALA A 18 22.86 19.47 1.00
CA ALA A 18 21.86 18.74 0.22
C ALA A 18 22.13 17.25 0.47
N GLN A 19 21.15 16.53 1.00
CA GLN A 19 21.30 15.11 1.28
C GLN A 19 21.70 14.40 -0.01
N GLN A 20 22.86 13.76 -0.01
CA GLN A 20 23.37 13.04 -1.17
C GLN A 20 22.42 11.90 -1.52
N ILE A 21 21.99 11.83 -2.78
CA ILE A 21 21.19 10.72 -3.31
C ILE A 21 22.17 9.67 -3.84
N GLU A 22 22.22 8.52 -3.19
CA GLU A 22 23.18 7.44 -3.49
C GLU A 22 22.79 6.71 -4.78
N LYS A 23 21.48 6.52 -5.00
CA LYS A 23 20.93 5.87 -6.18
C LYS A 23 19.79 6.72 -6.75
N ARG A 24 20.02 7.35 -7.93
CA ARG A 24 19.03 8.20 -8.61
C ARG A 24 18.05 7.40 -9.46
N ASP A 25 18.54 6.37 -10.16
CA ASP A 25 17.74 5.48 -10.98
C ASP A 25 17.13 4.39 -10.12
N VAL A 26 15.85 4.54 -9.77
CA VAL A 26 15.13 3.63 -8.86
C VAL A 26 14.06 2.88 -9.61
N HIS A 27 14.02 1.56 -9.43
CA HIS A 27 12.98 0.72 -9.97
C HIS A 27 11.99 0.32 -8.86
N ILE A 28 10.74 0.77 -8.98
CA ILE A 28 9.64 0.41 -8.08
C ILE A 28 8.80 -0.68 -8.72
N ALA A 29 8.55 -1.77 -7.98
CA ALA A 29 7.59 -2.80 -8.34
C ALA A 29 6.26 -2.56 -7.60
N VAL A 30 5.13 -2.53 -8.31
CA VAL A 30 3.79 -2.36 -7.74
C VAL A 30 2.87 -3.49 -8.17
N GLY A 31 1.95 -3.89 -7.32
CA GLY A 31 1.04 -5.00 -7.59
C GLY A 31 -0.38 -4.54 -7.93
N GLY A 32 -0.59 -4.04 -9.15
CA GLY A 32 -1.88 -3.53 -9.63
C GLY A 32 -1.99 -2.00 -9.51
N LYS A 33 -1.15 -1.28 -10.27
CA LYS A 33 -1.03 0.19 -10.26
C LYS A 33 -2.36 0.93 -10.48
N SER A 34 -3.30 0.32 -11.20
CA SER A 34 -4.64 0.88 -11.47
C SER A 34 -5.59 0.86 -10.27
N ALA A 35 -5.28 0.12 -9.19
CA ALA A 35 -6.10 0.08 -7.99
C ALA A 35 -6.04 1.41 -7.23
N LEU A 36 -7.17 1.87 -6.69
CA LEU A 36 -7.22 3.05 -5.81
C LEU A 36 -6.29 2.90 -4.60
N TYR A 37 -5.99 1.67 -4.19
CA TYR A 37 -5.01 1.34 -3.16
C TYR A 37 -3.63 2.00 -3.38
N TYR A 38 -3.21 2.18 -4.64
CA TYR A 38 -1.92 2.78 -5.03
C TYR A 38 -2.06 4.19 -5.61
N LEU A 39 -3.21 4.85 -5.44
CA LEU A 39 -3.41 6.21 -5.94
C LEU A 39 -2.33 7.20 -5.49
N PRO A 40 -1.83 7.19 -4.23
CA PRO A 40 -0.75 8.09 -3.84
C PRO A 40 0.53 7.90 -4.67
N LEU A 41 0.90 6.66 -5.05
CA LEU A 41 2.03 6.37 -5.92
C LEU A 41 1.81 6.96 -7.32
N VAL A 42 0.60 6.77 -7.87
CA VAL A 42 0.22 7.31 -9.19
C VAL A 42 0.30 8.83 -9.20
N ILE A 43 -0.25 9.49 -8.19
CA ILE A 43 -0.17 10.96 -8.03
C ILE A 43 1.29 11.41 -7.93
N THR A 44 2.13 10.73 -7.15
CA THR A 44 3.56 11.06 -6.99
C THR A 44 4.28 11.04 -8.36
N GLU A 45 4.00 10.00 -9.16
CA GLU A 45 4.58 9.86 -10.51
C GLU A 45 4.05 10.91 -11.47
N ARG A 46 2.72 11.07 -11.56
CA ARG A 46 2.04 11.92 -12.53
C ARG A 46 2.31 13.40 -12.33
N LEU A 47 2.49 13.82 -11.09
CA LEU A 47 2.87 15.19 -10.73
C LEU A 47 4.39 15.43 -10.73
N ASN A 48 5.18 14.45 -11.19
CA ASN A 48 6.65 14.52 -11.27
C ASN A 48 7.36 14.73 -9.92
N TYR A 49 6.73 14.42 -8.78
CA TYR A 49 7.32 14.67 -7.47
C TYR A 49 8.61 13.86 -7.23
N PHE A 50 8.76 12.68 -7.85
CA PHE A 50 10.03 11.95 -7.83
C PHE A 50 11.17 12.72 -8.52
N LYS A 51 10.88 13.33 -9.68
CA LYS A 51 11.86 14.16 -10.42
C LYS A 51 12.24 15.41 -9.64
N ASP A 52 11.27 16.05 -8.98
CA ASP A 52 11.49 17.23 -8.15
C ASP A 52 12.43 16.92 -6.96
N GLU A 53 12.43 15.69 -6.48
CA GLU A 53 13.34 15.19 -5.47
C GLU A 53 14.66 14.60 -6.06
N GLY A 54 14.90 14.76 -7.36
CA GLY A 54 16.14 14.36 -8.03
C GLY A 54 16.22 12.86 -8.37
N LEU A 55 15.10 12.16 -8.43
CA LEU A 55 15.03 10.73 -8.74
C LEU A 55 14.52 10.46 -10.16
N ASN A 56 15.07 9.44 -10.77
CA ASN A 56 14.63 8.80 -12.01
C ASN A 56 13.90 7.50 -11.66
N VAL A 57 12.59 7.58 -11.47
CA VAL A 57 11.81 6.42 -11.04
C VAL A 57 11.18 5.71 -12.22
N ARG A 58 11.42 4.41 -12.35
CA ARG A 58 10.68 3.51 -13.23
C ARG A 58 9.75 2.65 -12.39
N ILE A 59 8.49 2.57 -12.76
CA ILE A 59 7.49 1.76 -12.07
C ILE A 59 7.06 0.61 -12.98
N SER A 60 7.22 -0.64 -12.52
CA SER A 60 6.69 -1.82 -13.20
C SER A 60 5.48 -2.36 -12.45
N ASP A 61 4.40 -2.63 -13.20
CA ASP A 61 3.15 -3.16 -12.68
C ASP A 61 3.10 -4.69 -12.80
N PHE A 62 2.66 -5.33 -11.73
CA PHE A 62 2.53 -6.78 -11.60
C PHE A 62 1.08 -7.16 -11.26
N ALA A 63 0.72 -8.42 -11.45
CA ALA A 63 -0.64 -8.91 -11.21
C ALA A 63 -1.12 -8.84 -9.74
N GLY A 64 -0.23 -8.53 -8.79
CA GLY A 64 -0.58 -8.39 -7.36
C GLY A 64 0.65 -8.22 -6.49
N GLY A 65 0.45 -7.85 -5.21
CA GLY A 65 1.51 -7.47 -4.29
C GLY A 65 2.58 -8.53 -4.05
N THR A 66 2.23 -9.81 -4.05
CA THR A 66 3.23 -10.90 -3.94
C THR A 66 4.18 -10.89 -5.12
N ARG A 67 3.68 -10.67 -6.35
CA ARG A 67 4.52 -10.66 -7.55
C ARG A 67 5.47 -9.45 -7.57
N SER A 68 5.01 -8.30 -7.09
CA SER A 68 5.90 -7.14 -6.95
C SER A 68 6.99 -7.34 -5.88
N LEU A 69 6.64 -8.01 -4.77
CA LEU A 69 7.61 -8.39 -3.74
C LEU A 69 8.65 -9.38 -4.29
N GLU A 70 8.22 -10.41 -5.03
CA GLU A 70 9.11 -11.39 -5.68
C GLU A 70 10.10 -10.72 -6.63
N ALA A 71 9.69 -9.68 -7.36
CA ALA A 71 10.58 -8.91 -8.23
C ALA A 71 11.73 -8.23 -7.45
N VAL A 72 11.45 -7.71 -6.26
CA VAL A 72 12.47 -7.09 -5.40
C VAL A 72 13.34 -8.15 -4.71
N VAL A 73 12.76 -9.25 -4.22
CA VAL A 73 13.52 -10.38 -3.66
C VAL A 73 14.47 -10.96 -4.69
N GLY A 74 14.05 -11.05 -5.95
CA GLY A 74 14.88 -11.54 -7.07
C GLY A 74 15.86 -10.51 -7.64
N GLY A 75 15.88 -9.26 -7.11
CA GLY A 75 16.82 -8.21 -7.54
C GLY A 75 16.46 -7.53 -8.86
N SER A 76 15.28 -7.78 -9.43
CA SER A 76 14.83 -7.12 -10.67
C SER A 76 14.17 -5.76 -10.43
N ALA A 77 13.89 -5.39 -9.18
CA ALA A 77 13.48 -4.08 -8.74
C ALA A 77 14.10 -3.74 -7.37
N ASP A 78 14.07 -2.47 -6.99
CA ASP A 78 14.73 -1.95 -5.79
C ASP A 78 13.77 -1.81 -4.61
N VAL A 79 12.55 -1.33 -4.88
CA VAL A 79 11.56 -0.93 -3.90
C VAL A 79 10.21 -1.53 -4.26
N VAL A 80 9.47 -1.97 -3.28
CA VAL A 80 8.08 -2.41 -3.44
C VAL A 80 7.14 -1.26 -3.06
N ALA A 81 6.20 -0.93 -3.95
CA ALA A 81 4.98 -0.27 -3.55
C ALA A 81 3.95 -1.38 -3.24
N GLY A 82 3.72 -1.64 -1.97
CA GLY A 82 2.96 -2.80 -1.53
C GLY A 82 2.44 -2.68 -0.11
N ALA A 83 1.89 -3.76 0.40
CA ALA A 83 1.26 -3.77 1.69
C ALA A 83 2.27 -3.98 2.84
N TYR A 84 2.10 -3.24 3.92
CA TYR A 84 2.98 -3.26 5.08
C TYR A 84 3.13 -4.65 5.70
N GLU A 85 2.07 -5.45 5.77
CA GLU A 85 2.11 -6.80 6.34
C GLU A 85 3.14 -7.73 5.66
N HIS A 86 3.56 -7.42 4.44
CA HIS A 86 4.63 -8.16 3.78
C HIS A 86 5.95 -8.08 4.55
N THR A 87 6.25 -6.95 5.20
CA THR A 87 7.49 -6.81 5.99
C THR A 87 7.53 -7.78 7.17
N ILE A 88 6.36 -8.02 7.82
CA ILE A 88 6.21 -8.99 8.90
C ILE A 88 6.32 -10.42 8.36
N ASN A 89 5.62 -10.74 7.26
CA ASN A 89 5.69 -12.05 6.62
C ASN A 89 7.10 -12.41 6.15
N MET A 90 7.85 -11.43 5.64
CA MET A 90 9.23 -11.61 5.20
C MET A 90 10.18 -11.86 6.38
N GLN A 91 9.95 -11.17 7.52
CA GLN A 91 10.72 -11.43 8.73
C GLN A 91 10.53 -12.87 9.23
N ALA A 92 9.31 -13.42 9.16
CA ALA A 92 9.05 -14.82 9.47
C ALA A 92 9.82 -15.79 8.55
N ARG A 93 10.21 -15.34 7.34
CA ARG A 93 11.06 -16.05 6.37
C ARG A 93 12.55 -15.71 6.51
N LYS A 94 12.95 -15.03 7.59
CA LYS A 94 14.33 -14.57 7.85
C LYS A 94 14.86 -13.57 6.81
N GLN A 95 13.96 -12.84 6.14
CA GLN A 95 14.28 -11.76 5.21
C GLN A 95 13.76 -10.44 5.79
N ASN A 96 14.66 -9.49 6.03
CA ASN A 96 14.31 -8.24 6.68
C ASN A 96 13.99 -7.16 5.65
N PHE A 97 12.75 -6.74 5.61
CA PHE A 97 12.25 -5.60 4.84
C PHE A 97 11.80 -4.50 5.80
N GLN A 98 11.98 -3.26 5.39
CA GLN A 98 11.57 -2.09 6.17
C GLN A 98 10.72 -1.15 5.32
N ALA A 99 9.53 -0.82 5.82
CA ALA A 99 8.68 0.21 5.25
C ALA A 99 9.12 1.59 5.76
N PHE A 100 9.12 2.60 4.89
CA PHE A 100 9.66 3.92 5.19
C PHE A 100 8.72 5.09 4.88
N VAL A 101 7.57 4.84 4.26
CA VAL A 101 6.44 5.77 4.13
C VAL A 101 5.13 5.01 3.97
N LEU A 102 4.11 5.43 4.70
CA LEU A 102 2.76 4.88 4.64
C LEU A 102 1.91 5.68 3.66
N MET A 103 1.30 5.02 2.68
CA MET A 103 0.38 5.61 1.72
C MET A 103 -1.09 5.35 2.09
N GLY A 104 -1.39 4.20 2.69
CA GLY A 104 -2.72 3.79 3.10
C GLY A 104 -2.79 3.44 4.59
N ALA A 105 -3.60 4.17 5.36
CA ALA A 105 -3.83 3.93 6.79
C ALA A 105 -4.84 2.80 7.06
N ALA A 106 -5.54 2.34 6.01
CA ALA A 106 -6.44 1.19 6.05
C ALA A 106 -6.28 0.35 4.78
N PRO A 107 -6.60 -0.97 4.79
CA PRO A 107 -6.34 -1.87 3.67
C PRO A 107 -7.11 -1.58 2.39
N GLN A 108 -8.23 -0.85 2.43
CA GLN A 108 -9.07 -0.53 1.27
C GLN A 108 -9.54 -1.79 0.49
N ILE A 109 -9.65 -2.90 1.18
CA ILE A 109 -10.06 -4.19 0.61
C ILE A 109 -11.46 -4.51 1.08
N SER A 110 -12.33 -4.94 0.16
CA SER A 110 -13.64 -5.48 0.47
C SER A 110 -13.70 -6.96 0.12
N VAL A 111 -14.50 -7.70 0.89
CA VAL A 111 -14.87 -9.08 0.56
C VAL A 111 -16.32 -9.07 0.08
N GLY A 112 -16.53 -9.49 -1.15
CA GLY A 112 -17.85 -9.54 -1.79
C GLY A 112 -18.18 -10.96 -2.24
N ILE A 113 -19.35 -11.45 -1.87
CA ILE A 113 -19.89 -12.72 -2.35
C ILE A 113 -20.79 -12.48 -3.56
N SER A 114 -20.75 -13.35 -4.55
CA SER A 114 -21.66 -13.31 -5.70
C SER A 114 -23.12 -13.19 -5.24
N SER A 115 -23.89 -12.29 -5.87
CA SER A 115 -25.31 -12.09 -5.54
C SER A 115 -26.14 -13.38 -5.64
N LYS A 116 -25.72 -14.34 -6.48
CA LYS A 116 -26.33 -15.66 -6.60
C LYS A 116 -26.23 -16.51 -5.32
N LEU A 117 -25.22 -16.22 -4.49
CA LEU A 117 -24.95 -16.96 -3.25
C LEU A 117 -25.27 -16.11 -2.00
N ALA A 118 -25.59 -14.83 -2.16
CA ALA A 118 -25.72 -13.88 -1.06
C ALA A 118 -26.79 -14.24 -0.03
N GLU A 119 -27.91 -14.87 -0.47
CA GLU A 119 -28.99 -15.31 0.43
C GLU A 119 -28.58 -16.49 1.31
N LYS A 120 -27.71 -17.34 0.80
CA LYS A 120 -27.18 -18.52 1.52
C LYS A 120 -26.11 -18.16 2.54
N TYR A 121 -25.47 -17.01 2.37
CA TYR A 121 -24.41 -16.56 3.27
C TYR A 121 -24.99 -15.98 4.58
N LYS A 122 -24.66 -16.58 5.71
CA LYS A 122 -25.03 -16.13 7.06
C LYS A 122 -23.80 -15.78 7.91
N SER A 123 -22.67 -16.43 7.65
CA SER A 123 -21.44 -16.27 8.43
C SER A 123 -20.22 -16.67 7.60
N PRO A 124 -18.99 -16.34 8.05
CA PRO A 124 -17.77 -16.79 7.36
C PRO A 124 -17.62 -18.30 7.18
N LYS A 125 -18.32 -19.14 7.97
CA LYS A 125 -18.34 -20.61 7.82
C LYS A 125 -18.91 -21.05 6.47
N ASP A 126 -19.82 -20.25 5.91
CA ASP A 126 -20.50 -20.55 4.65
C ASP A 126 -19.59 -20.34 3.42
N LEU A 127 -18.38 -19.83 3.63
CA LEU A 127 -17.37 -19.69 2.58
C LEU A 127 -16.67 -21.01 2.25
N LYS A 128 -16.84 -22.06 3.06
CA LYS A 128 -16.20 -23.37 2.85
C LYS A 128 -16.50 -23.94 1.47
N GLY A 129 -15.45 -24.35 0.75
CA GLY A 129 -15.53 -24.95 -0.58
C GLY A 129 -15.71 -23.96 -1.74
N LEU A 130 -15.87 -22.65 -1.45
CA LEU A 130 -16.04 -21.64 -2.48
C LEU A 130 -14.73 -21.25 -3.16
N LYS A 131 -14.83 -20.72 -4.39
CA LYS A 131 -13.73 -20.15 -5.16
C LYS A 131 -13.58 -18.67 -4.81
N VAL A 132 -12.44 -18.30 -4.27
CA VAL A 132 -12.15 -16.92 -3.83
C VAL A 132 -11.12 -16.26 -4.75
N GLY A 133 -11.54 -15.22 -5.44
CA GLY A 133 -10.67 -14.39 -6.26
C GLY A 133 -9.90 -13.36 -5.41
N VAL A 134 -8.58 -13.36 -5.55
CA VAL A 134 -7.66 -12.41 -4.94
C VAL A 134 -6.75 -11.81 -6.02
N SER A 135 -6.04 -10.70 -5.75
CA SER A 135 -5.12 -10.15 -6.75
C SER A 135 -4.04 -11.18 -7.15
N ALA A 136 -3.38 -11.75 -6.17
CA ALA A 136 -2.51 -12.92 -6.30
C ALA A 136 -2.48 -13.69 -4.97
N PRO A 137 -2.28 -15.00 -4.98
CA PRO A 137 -2.06 -15.77 -3.75
C PRO A 137 -0.90 -15.17 -2.94
N GLY A 138 -1.12 -14.98 -1.63
CA GLY A 138 -0.15 -14.36 -0.71
C GLY A 138 -0.15 -12.83 -0.65
N SER A 139 -0.91 -12.13 -1.51
CA SER A 139 -1.10 -10.67 -1.44
C SER A 139 -2.02 -10.26 -0.29
N SER A 140 -2.10 -8.95 0.00
CA SER A 140 -2.96 -8.41 1.06
C SER A 140 -4.44 -8.74 0.86
N THR A 141 -4.91 -8.83 -0.38
CA THR A 141 -6.26 -9.31 -0.69
C THR A 141 -6.47 -10.76 -0.22
N ASN A 142 -5.45 -11.61 -0.33
CA ASN A 142 -5.48 -12.97 0.22
C ASN A 142 -5.37 -12.97 1.75
N MET A 143 -4.60 -12.05 2.34
CA MET A 143 -4.51 -11.91 3.79
C MET A 143 -5.87 -11.55 4.40
N VAL A 144 -6.59 -10.58 3.83
CA VAL A 144 -7.91 -10.15 4.35
C VAL A 144 -8.91 -11.30 4.32
N ILE A 145 -9.01 -12.06 3.23
CA ILE A 145 -9.94 -13.21 3.21
C ILE A 145 -9.50 -14.32 4.16
N ASN A 146 -8.21 -14.59 4.32
CA ASN A 146 -7.73 -15.58 5.28
C ASN A 146 -8.10 -15.20 6.70
N TYR A 147 -8.04 -13.91 7.05
CA TYR A 147 -8.50 -13.40 8.34
C TYR A 147 -10.01 -13.63 8.53
N VAL A 148 -10.82 -13.31 7.51
CA VAL A 148 -12.28 -13.56 7.53
C VAL A 148 -12.59 -15.04 7.69
N LEU A 149 -11.88 -15.92 6.99
CA LEU A 149 -12.01 -17.37 7.12
C LEU A 149 -11.71 -17.83 8.56
N ALA A 150 -10.62 -17.33 9.15
CA ALA A 150 -10.24 -17.66 10.51
C ALA A 150 -11.30 -17.26 11.55
N GLN A 151 -12.00 -16.13 11.36
CA GLN A 151 -13.13 -15.75 12.20
C GLN A 151 -14.28 -16.76 12.15
N GLY A 152 -14.44 -17.46 11.02
CA GLY A 152 -15.39 -18.57 10.86
C GLY A 152 -14.84 -19.94 11.33
N GLY A 153 -13.62 -19.99 11.84
CA GLY A 153 -12.95 -21.25 12.19
C GLY A 153 -12.48 -22.06 10.97
N LEU A 154 -12.41 -21.43 9.79
CA LEU A 154 -11.91 -22.04 8.59
C LEU A 154 -10.41 -21.79 8.41
N LYS A 155 -9.75 -22.71 7.70
CA LYS A 155 -8.36 -22.60 7.27
C LYS A 155 -8.30 -22.02 5.85
N PRO A 156 -7.18 -21.42 5.43
CA PRO A 156 -6.99 -20.99 4.03
C PRO A 156 -7.22 -22.10 3.00
N THR A 157 -6.98 -23.36 3.38
CA THR A 157 -7.18 -24.56 2.53
C THR A 157 -8.64 -25.01 2.41
N ASP A 158 -9.57 -24.43 3.17
CA ASP A 158 -10.99 -24.75 3.10
C ASP A 158 -11.70 -24.06 1.90
N VAL A 159 -10.99 -23.20 1.17
CA VAL A 159 -11.46 -22.51 -0.05
C VAL A 159 -10.45 -22.67 -1.18
N ALA A 160 -10.88 -22.45 -2.43
CA ALA A 160 -9.96 -22.40 -3.56
C ALA A 160 -9.55 -20.95 -3.83
N ILE A 161 -8.29 -20.58 -3.56
CA ILE A 161 -7.75 -19.25 -3.82
C ILE A 161 -7.30 -19.12 -5.28
N ILE A 162 -7.87 -18.16 -6.00
CA ILE A 162 -7.62 -17.91 -7.43
C ILE A 162 -7.07 -16.50 -7.62
N GLY A 163 -5.90 -16.37 -8.26
CA GLY A 163 -5.36 -15.07 -8.67
C GLY A 163 -6.14 -14.53 -9.88
N VAL A 164 -6.77 -13.38 -9.73
CA VAL A 164 -7.58 -12.72 -10.78
C VAL A 164 -7.00 -11.37 -11.23
N GLY A 165 -5.84 -10.99 -10.70
CA GLY A 165 -5.21 -9.69 -11.01
C GLY A 165 -5.94 -8.51 -10.39
N GLN A 166 -6.00 -7.38 -11.13
CA GLN A 166 -6.60 -6.12 -10.71
C GLN A 166 -7.44 -5.50 -11.84
N GLY A 167 -8.28 -4.52 -11.50
CA GLY A 167 -9.06 -3.76 -12.51
C GLY A 167 -10.10 -4.60 -13.24
N GLY A 168 -10.14 -4.49 -14.57
CA GLY A 168 -11.16 -5.15 -15.41
C GLY A 168 -11.16 -6.68 -15.34
N THR A 169 -10.01 -7.31 -15.05
CA THR A 169 -9.92 -8.77 -14.91
C THR A 169 -10.69 -9.30 -13.70
N VAL A 170 -10.80 -8.50 -12.63
CA VAL A 170 -11.58 -8.80 -11.43
C VAL A 170 -13.07 -8.85 -11.78
N ILE A 171 -13.54 -7.85 -12.54
CA ILE A 171 -14.93 -7.76 -12.99
C ILE A 171 -15.28 -8.97 -13.86
N ALA A 172 -14.45 -9.23 -14.86
CA ALA A 172 -14.63 -10.36 -15.77
C ALA A 172 -14.64 -11.72 -15.04
N ALA A 173 -13.78 -11.91 -14.03
CA ALA A 173 -13.74 -13.16 -13.27
C ALA A 173 -15.03 -13.43 -12.50
N MET A 174 -15.65 -12.40 -11.91
CA MET A 174 -16.94 -12.52 -11.22
C MET A 174 -18.08 -12.74 -12.20
N GLU A 175 -18.16 -11.96 -13.28
CA GLU A 175 -19.26 -12.05 -14.26
C GLU A 175 -19.28 -13.39 -15.00
N GLN A 176 -18.11 -13.96 -15.29
CA GLN A 176 -17.95 -15.26 -15.92
C GLN A 176 -18.13 -16.43 -14.94
N GLY A 177 -18.39 -16.18 -13.65
CA GLY A 177 -18.55 -17.23 -12.65
C GLY A 177 -17.27 -18.04 -12.37
N LYS A 178 -16.09 -17.48 -12.69
CA LYS A 178 -14.81 -18.12 -12.37
C LYS A 178 -14.52 -18.14 -10.87
N VAL A 179 -15.12 -17.19 -10.14
CA VAL A 179 -15.03 -17.06 -8.69
C VAL A 179 -16.42 -16.85 -8.08
N ASP A 180 -16.58 -17.29 -6.84
CA ASP A 180 -17.80 -17.16 -6.05
C ASP A 180 -17.75 -15.98 -5.09
N VAL A 181 -16.53 -15.64 -4.67
CA VAL A 181 -16.19 -14.57 -3.70
C VAL A 181 -15.02 -13.79 -4.26
N LEU A 182 -14.98 -12.51 -4.02
CA LEU A 182 -13.83 -11.64 -4.26
C LEU A 182 -13.34 -11.05 -2.94
N SER A 183 -12.04 -11.01 -2.76
CA SER A 183 -11.37 -10.13 -1.79
C SER A 183 -10.47 -9.22 -2.59
N GLN A 184 -10.92 -7.96 -2.78
CA GLN A 184 -10.30 -7.07 -3.76
C GLN A 184 -10.42 -5.59 -3.39
N THR A 185 -9.76 -4.75 -4.16
CA THR A 185 -9.71 -3.29 -4.03
C THR A 185 -10.65 -2.59 -5.01
N ASP A 186 -10.91 -1.32 -4.76
CA ASP A 186 -11.62 -0.43 -5.67
C ASP A 186 -10.69 0.05 -6.83
N PRO A 187 -11.28 0.42 -8.00
CA PRO A 187 -12.71 0.67 -8.25
C PRO A 187 -13.53 -0.57 -8.60
N ALA A 188 -12.94 -1.73 -8.89
CA ALA A 188 -13.64 -2.92 -9.38
C ALA A 188 -14.73 -3.41 -8.40
N MET A 189 -14.45 -3.39 -7.10
CA MET A 189 -15.42 -3.85 -6.09
C MET A 189 -16.64 -2.95 -6.02
N THR A 190 -16.46 -1.63 -6.06
CA THR A 190 -17.57 -0.67 -6.10
C THR A 190 -18.41 -0.83 -7.37
N MET A 191 -17.79 -1.07 -8.54
CA MET A 191 -18.53 -1.30 -9.79
C MET A 191 -19.40 -2.55 -9.68
N LEU A 192 -18.84 -3.67 -9.28
CA LEU A 192 -19.58 -4.94 -9.11
C LEU A 192 -20.70 -4.84 -8.06
N GLU A 193 -20.47 -4.11 -6.97
CA GLU A 193 -21.48 -3.86 -5.93
C GLU A 193 -22.64 -3.03 -6.46
N LYS A 194 -22.36 -1.94 -7.18
CA LYS A 194 -23.38 -1.05 -7.77
C LYS A 194 -24.19 -1.73 -8.86
N ASP A 195 -23.55 -2.60 -9.63
CA ASP A 195 -24.20 -3.40 -10.69
C ASP A 195 -24.95 -4.62 -10.11
N GLY A 196 -25.04 -4.73 -8.77
CA GLY A 196 -25.74 -5.83 -8.10
C GLY A 196 -25.14 -7.22 -8.34
N LYS A 197 -23.87 -7.30 -8.74
CA LYS A 197 -23.18 -8.57 -9.02
C LYS A 197 -22.65 -9.23 -7.76
N ILE A 198 -22.34 -8.45 -6.74
CA ILE A 198 -21.85 -8.91 -5.45
C ILE A 198 -22.58 -8.23 -4.29
N LYS A 199 -22.59 -8.90 -3.13
CA LYS A 199 -22.93 -8.33 -1.82
C LYS A 199 -21.67 -8.26 -0.97
N ILE A 200 -21.36 -7.08 -0.43
CA ILE A 200 -20.24 -6.91 0.50
C ILE A 200 -20.55 -7.61 1.83
N ILE A 201 -19.64 -8.45 2.29
CA ILE A 201 -19.76 -9.23 3.54
C ILE A 201 -18.71 -8.83 4.58
N ALA A 202 -17.59 -8.21 4.16
CA ALA A 202 -16.62 -7.56 5.02
C ALA A 202 -15.90 -6.46 4.23
N GLU A 203 -15.49 -5.37 4.90
CA GLU A 203 -14.78 -4.30 4.23
C GLU A 203 -13.80 -3.56 5.14
N THR A 204 -12.76 -3.03 4.51
CA THR A 204 -11.75 -2.17 5.13
C THR A 204 -11.49 -0.91 4.28
N ARG A 205 -12.53 -0.45 3.57
CA ARG A 205 -12.50 0.77 2.74
C ARG A 205 -12.29 2.04 3.57
N THR A 206 -12.60 1.96 4.86
CA THR A 206 -12.48 3.08 5.81
C THR A 206 -11.77 2.64 7.09
N PRO A 207 -11.25 3.58 7.89
CA PRO A 207 -10.72 3.28 9.22
C PRO A 207 -11.74 2.58 10.13
N GLU A 208 -13.03 2.96 10.06
CA GLU A 208 -14.11 2.38 10.86
C GLU A 208 -14.37 0.92 10.46
N GLY A 209 -14.43 0.63 9.14
CA GLY A 209 -14.55 -0.73 8.64
C GLY A 209 -13.35 -1.59 9.05
N THR A 210 -12.15 -1.01 9.00
CA THR A 210 -10.92 -1.65 9.44
C THR A 210 -10.94 -1.96 10.94
N GLN A 211 -11.35 -1.00 11.76
CA GLN A 211 -11.53 -1.19 13.20
C GLN A 211 -12.55 -2.29 13.52
N LYS A 212 -13.65 -2.32 12.78
CA LYS A 212 -14.69 -3.36 12.95
C LYS A 212 -14.17 -4.76 12.60
N LEU A 213 -13.39 -4.88 11.53
CA LEU A 213 -12.88 -6.18 11.08
C LEU A 213 -11.71 -6.66 11.93
N PHE A 214 -10.69 -5.83 12.17
CA PHE A 214 -9.43 -6.23 12.79
C PHE A 214 -9.30 -5.88 14.28
N GLY A 215 -10.20 -5.06 14.81
CA GLY A 215 -10.17 -4.60 16.20
C GLY A 215 -9.14 -3.49 16.45
N GLY A 216 -8.58 -2.88 15.40
CA GLY A 216 -7.60 -1.80 15.49
C GLY A 216 -7.24 -1.21 14.12
N PRO A 217 -6.42 -0.13 14.11
CA PRO A 217 -5.88 0.42 12.87
C PRO A 217 -4.97 -0.61 12.20
N MET A 218 -4.95 -0.62 10.87
CA MET A 218 -4.14 -1.56 10.10
C MET A 218 -3.47 -0.86 8.94
N PRO A 219 -2.18 -0.49 9.05
CA PRO A 219 -1.42 0.13 7.97
C PRO A 219 -1.35 -0.80 6.75
N ALA A 220 -1.41 -0.22 5.56
CA ALA A 220 -1.58 -0.97 4.33
C ALA A 220 -0.58 -0.53 3.24
N ALA A 221 -1.03 0.20 2.21
CA ALA A 221 -0.15 0.63 1.13
C ALA A 221 1.05 1.42 1.67
N SER A 222 2.25 1.03 1.27
CA SER A 222 3.51 1.65 1.71
C SER A 222 4.61 1.47 0.67
N LEU A 223 5.68 2.24 0.78
CA LEU A 223 6.94 1.92 0.13
C LEU A 223 7.83 1.19 1.14
N TYR A 224 8.33 0.03 0.72
CA TYR A 224 9.27 -0.75 1.52
C TYR A 224 10.33 -1.41 0.65
N ALA A 225 11.48 -1.72 1.25
CA ALA A 225 12.61 -2.36 0.58
C ALA A 225 13.37 -3.29 1.54
N PRO A 226 14.29 -4.12 1.05
CA PRO A 226 15.25 -4.78 1.93
C PRO A 226 15.92 -3.77 2.85
N ILE A 227 16.06 -4.10 4.13
CA ILE A 227 16.62 -3.16 5.13
C ILE A 227 18.03 -2.69 4.74
N GLU A 228 18.80 -3.55 4.05
CA GLU A 228 20.13 -3.21 3.54
C GLU A 228 20.08 -2.16 2.42
N PHE A 229 19.03 -2.17 1.59
CA PHE A 229 18.82 -1.11 0.60
C PHE A 229 18.58 0.24 1.30
N VAL A 230 17.70 0.26 2.31
CA VAL A 230 17.37 1.49 3.07
C VAL A 230 18.61 2.04 3.78
N LYS A 231 19.44 1.17 4.38
CA LYS A 231 20.68 1.55 5.05
C LYS A 231 21.76 2.08 4.10
N LYS A 232 21.89 1.47 2.91
CA LYS A 232 22.90 1.85 1.90
C LYS A 232 22.49 3.09 1.11
N ASN A 233 21.19 3.37 1.00
CA ASN A 233 20.64 4.45 0.19
C ASN A 233 19.69 5.35 0.99
N PRO A 234 20.11 5.91 2.14
CA PRO A 234 19.23 6.70 2.99
C PRO A 234 18.76 8.01 2.32
N GLY A 235 19.58 8.62 1.46
CA GLY A 235 19.19 9.79 0.68
C GLY A 235 18.14 9.47 -0.37
N THR A 236 18.27 8.32 -1.03
CA THR A 236 17.28 7.81 -1.98
C THR A 236 15.95 7.51 -1.28
N ALA A 237 15.98 6.82 -0.13
CA ALA A 237 14.79 6.54 0.68
C ALA A 237 14.11 7.84 1.16
N GLN A 238 14.91 8.85 1.55
CA GLN A 238 14.40 10.16 1.92
C GLN A 238 13.71 10.87 0.75
N ALA A 239 14.32 10.86 -0.43
CA ALA A 239 13.76 11.50 -1.62
C ALA A 239 12.42 10.83 -2.03
N LEU A 240 12.36 9.49 -2.03
CA LEU A 240 11.14 8.72 -2.27
C LEU A 240 10.04 9.07 -1.25
N THR A 241 10.42 9.15 0.03
CA THR A 241 9.49 9.51 1.12
C THR A 241 8.97 10.93 0.96
N THR A 242 9.85 11.91 0.71
CA THR A 242 9.45 13.32 0.55
C THR A 242 8.49 13.49 -0.62
N ALA A 243 8.78 12.87 -1.77
CA ALA A 243 7.90 12.87 -2.93
C ALA A 243 6.51 12.29 -2.61
N THR A 244 6.47 11.17 -1.87
CA THR A 244 5.21 10.51 -1.49
C THR A 244 4.42 11.34 -0.47
N VAL A 245 5.06 11.91 0.56
CA VAL A 245 4.40 12.78 1.55
C VAL A 245 3.78 14.00 0.86
N ARG A 246 4.48 14.61 -0.10
CA ARG A 246 3.95 15.71 -0.91
C ARG A 246 2.70 15.30 -1.70
N ALA A 247 2.65 14.08 -2.24
CA ALA A 247 1.46 13.57 -2.91
C ALA A 247 0.30 13.36 -1.93
N LEU A 248 0.57 12.86 -0.73
CA LEU A 248 -0.44 12.72 0.32
C LEU A 248 -1.04 14.07 0.72
N GLN A 249 -0.20 15.11 0.90
CA GLN A 249 -0.65 16.48 1.19
C GLN A 249 -1.50 17.02 0.04
N TRP A 250 -1.03 16.90 -1.21
CA TRP A 250 -1.79 17.32 -2.39
C TRP A 250 -3.17 16.64 -2.46
N MET A 251 -3.25 15.34 -2.18
CA MET A 251 -4.52 14.58 -2.20
C MET A 251 -5.53 15.06 -1.16
N GLN A 252 -5.12 15.67 -0.06
CA GLN A 252 -6.02 16.21 0.95
C GLN A 252 -6.74 17.47 0.46
N GLU A 253 -6.11 18.23 -0.41
CA GLU A 253 -6.60 19.51 -0.94
C GLU A 253 -7.22 19.38 -2.33
N ALA A 254 -6.90 18.30 -3.05
CA ALA A 254 -7.31 18.11 -4.44
C ALA A 254 -8.83 17.95 -4.59
N SER A 255 -9.38 18.71 -5.51
CA SER A 255 -10.77 18.52 -5.95
C SER A 255 -10.94 17.19 -6.70
N PRO A 256 -12.18 16.65 -6.76
CA PRO A 256 -12.45 15.45 -7.57
C PRO A 256 -12.02 15.58 -9.03
N GLN A 257 -12.14 16.77 -9.60
CA GLN A 257 -11.73 17.05 -10.99
C GLN A 257 -10.21 16.97 -11.16
N GLN A 258 -9.44 17.45 -10.17
CA GLN A 258 -7.99 17.35 -10.18
C GLN A 258 -7.53 15.88 -10.04
N ILE A 259 -8.19 15.07 -9.21
CA ILE A 259 -7.93 13.63 -9.14
C ILE A 259 -8.15 12.97 -10.51
N LEU A 260 -9.30 13.21 -11.16
CA LEU A 260 -9.58 12.64 -12.49
C LEU A 260 -8.60 13.10 -13.56
N ALA A 261 -8.18 14.36 -13.53
CA ALA A 261 -7.24 14.91 -14.52
C ALA A 261 -5.82 14.34 -14.36
N THR A 262 -5.47 13.85 -13.17
CA THR A 262 -4.15 13.33 -12.86
C THR A 262 -4.04 11.83 -13.13
N VAL A 263 -5.13 11.08 -12.94
CA VAL A 263 -5.15 9.62 -13.12
C VAL A 263 -5.19 9.25 -14.62
N PRO A 264 -4.41 8.25 -15.07
CA PRO A 264 -4.48 7.74 -16.43
C PRO A 264 -5.91 7.28 -16.81
N GLU A 265 -6.35 7.59 -18.04
CA GLU A 265 -7.71 7.27 -18.49
C GLU A 265 -8.03 5.76 -18.40
N GLU A 266 -7.06 4.91 -18.70
CA GLU A 266 -7.21 3.45 -18.61
C GLU A 266 -7.51 2.93 -17.18
N TYR A 267 -7.20 3.71 -16.13
CA TYR A 267 -7.50 3.31 -14.75
C TYR A 267 -8.96 3.60 -14.35
N LEU A 268 -9.63 4.44 -15.10
CA LEU A 268 -11.02 4.83 -14.86
C LEU A 268 -12.03 3.75 -15.26
N LEU A 269 -11.57 2.66 -15.88
CA LEU A 269 -12.39 1.54 -16.36
C LEU A 269 -13.59 2.00 -17.21
N GLY A 270 -13.41 3.07 -18.00
CA GLY A 270 -14.43 3.63 -18.89
C GLY A 270 -15.55 4.42 -18.18
N ASN A 271 -15.49 4.62 -16.86
CA ASN A 271 -16.55 5.28 -16.10
C ASN A 271 -16.01 6.25 -15.03
N LYS A 272 -15.82 7.52 -15.42
CA LYS A 272 -15.31 8.59 -14.55
C LYS A 272 -16.15 8.80 -13.30
N ALA A 273 -17.46 8.78 -13.44
CA ALA A 273 -18.40 9.00 -12.32
C ALA A 273 -18.29 7.87 -11.29
N MET A 274 -18.23 6.62 -11.77
CA MET A 274 -18.06 5.46 -10.90
C MET A 274 -16.69 5.42 -10.23
N TYR A 275 -15.63 5.82 -10.94
CA TYR A 275 -14.30 5.96 -10.37
C TYR A 275 -14.29 6.96 -9.21
N LEU A 276 -14.90 8.15 -9.38
CA LEU A 276 -15.03 9.14 -8.30
C LEU A 276 -15.88 8.64 -7.15
N PHE A 277 -16.94 7.90 -7.45
CA PHE A 277 -17.75 7.28 -6.40
C PHE A 277 -16.91 6.29 -5.58
N ALA A 278 -16.15 5.43 -6.25
CA ALA A 278 -15.22 4.48 -5.60
C ALA A 278 -14.12 5.21 -4.80
N TYR A 279 -13.54 6.28 -5.36
CA TYR A 279 -12.57 7.13 -4.65
C TYR A 279 -13.15 7.69 -3.35
N ASN A 280 -14.39 8.21 -3.39
CA ASN A 280 -15.06 8.74 -2.20
C ASN A 280 -15.29 7.66 -1.12
N ASN A 281 -15.48 6.39 -1.50
CA ASN A 281 -15.61 5.29 -0.55
C ASN A 281 -14.32 5.00 0.20
N VAL A 282 -13.16 5.28 -0.40
CA VAL A 282 -11.85 4.91 0.16
C VAL A 282 -10.99 6.11 0.59
N LYS A 283 -11.39 7.34 0.29
CA LYS A 283 -10.53 8.53 0.50
C LYS A 283 -10.07 8.72 1.96
N THR A 284 -10.87 8.29 2.94
CA THR A 284 -10.52 8.37 4.37
C THR A 284 -9.49 7.32 4.79
N ALA A 285 -9.24 6.32 3.96
CA ALA A 285 -8.26 5.27 4.21
C ALA A 285 -6.85 5.64 3.77
N TYR A 286 -6.65 6.74 3.03
CA TYR A 286 -5.29 7.20 2.73
C TYR A 286 -4.63 7.77 3.98
N SER A 287 -3.32 7.54 4.11
CA SER A 287 -2.53 8.21 5.14
C SER A 287 -2.53 9.71 4.91
N LYS A 288 -2.69 10.48 5.97
CA LYS A 288 -2.64 11.96 5.88
C LYS A 288 -1.21 12.49 5.90
N ASP A 289 -0.33 11.76 6.55
CA ASP A 289 0.99 12.24 6.93
C ASP A 289 2.15 11.27 6.62
N GLY A 290 1.85 10.03 6.26
CA GLY A 290 2.86 9.02 5.93
C GLY A 290 3.38 8.22 7.12
N TYR A 291 2.96 8.49 8.36
CA TYR A 291 3.46 7.83 9.56
C TYR A 291 2.83 6.45 9.80
N PHE A 292 3.68 5.53 10.28
CA PHE A 292 3.22 4.26 10.87
C PHE A 292 2.95 4.44 12.36
N SER A 293 1.96 3.72 12.88
CA SER A 293 1.68 3.64 14.32
C SER A 293 2.03 2.28 14.90
N ASP A 294 2.51 2.24 16.13
CA ASP A 294 2.77 0.99 16.86
C ASP A 294 1.49 0.16 17.03
N ALA A 295 0.36 0.82 17.26
CA ALA A 295 -0.94 0.16 17.35
C ALA A 295 -1.29 -0.57 16.05
N GLY A 296 -1.06 0.09 14.89
CA GLY A 296 -1.27 -0.52 13.58
C GLY A 296 -0.37 -1.71 13.32
N ALA A 297 0.92 -1.60 13.63
CA ALA A 297 1.86 -2.71 13.49
C ALA A 297 1.46 -3.92 14.36
N LYS A 298 1.01 -3.69 15.60
CA LYS A 298 0.51 -4.74 16.51
C LYS A 298 -0.77 -5.39 15.99
N THR A 299 -1.71 -4.60 15.47
CA THR A 299 -2.93 -5.14 14.84
C THR A 299 -2.59 -6.03 13.66
N THR A 300 -1.67 -5.60 12.79
CA THR A 300 -1.21 -6.37 11.63
C THR A 300 -0.59 -7.70 12.07
N LEU A 301 0.31 -7.67 13.06
CA LEU A 301 0.93 -8.88 13.59
C LEU A 301 -0.11 -9.86 14.14
N LYS A 302 -1.06 -9.38 14.95
CA LYS A 302 -2.14 -10.18 15.51
C LYS A 302 -3.01 -10.81 14.40
N ALA A 303 -3.36 -10.04 13.39
CA ALA A 303 -4.14 -10.52 12.26
C ALA A 303 -3.41 -11.63 11.50
N LEU A 304 -2.14 -11.44 11.17
CA LEU A 304 -1.33 -12.46 10.49
C LEU A 304 -1.17 -13.74 11.31
N ALA A 305 -0.88 -13.63 12.60
CA ALA A 305 -0.70 -14.77 13.49
C ALA A 305 -1.96 -15.63 13.65
N SER A 306 -3.16 -15.08 13.39
CA SER A 306 -4.43 -15.83 13.53
C SER A 306 -4.63 -16.92 12.47
N PHE A 307 -3.95 -16.83 11.32
CA PHE A 307 -4.08 -17.82 10.23
C PHE A 307 -2.76 -18.28 9.64
N ASN A 308 -1.63 -17.62 9.95
CA ASN A 308 -0.31 -17.97 9.46
C ASN A 308 0.59 -18.45 10.62
N PRO A 309 0.77 -19.76 10.80
CA PRO A 309 1.55 -20.31 11.92
C PRO A 309 3.06 -19.99 11.84
N ALA A 310 3.57 -19.52 10.70
CA ALA A 310 4.94 -19.07 10.56
C ALA A 310 5.18 -17.69 11.20
N VAL A 311 4.13 -16.89 11.38
CA VAL A 311 4.21 -15.59 12.04
C VAL A 311 4.00 -15.77 13.54
N LYS A 312 5.09 -15.63 14.29
CA LYS A 312 5.11 -15.82 15.75
C LYS A 312 5.29 -14.47 16.43
N PRO A 313 4.28 -13.99 17.17
CA PRO A 313 4.35 -12.68 17.84
C PRO A 313 5.57 -12.52 18.75
N GLU A 314 5.95 -13.58 19.46
CA GLU A 314 7.06 -13.59 20.43
C GLU A 314 8.45 -13.42 19.78
N SER A 315 8.60 -13.76 18.49
CA SER A 315 9.86 -13.66 17.77
C SER A 315 9.89 -12.52 16.75
N THR A 316 8.74 -11.89 16.49
CA THR A 316 8.63 -10.80 15.49
C THR A 316 9.12 -9.46 16.06
N LYS A 317 10.12 -8.87 15.44
CA LYS A 317 10.70 -7.57 15.82
C LYS A 317 10.02 -6.44 15.04
N LEU A 318 8.84 -5.99 15.50
CA LEU A 318 8.04 -4.96 14.82
C LEU A 318 8.82 -3.68 14.54
N ALA A 319 9.68 -3.23 15.47
CA ALA A 319 10.51 -2.03 15.30
C ALA A 319 11.48 -2.11 14.09
N GLN A 320 11.71 -3.29 13.53
CA GLN A 320 12.54 -3.46 12.33
C GLN A 320 11.72 -3.44 11.05
N THR A 321 10.39 -3.55 11.11
CA THR A 321 9.50 -3.67 9.95
C THR A 321 9.12 -2.32 9.34
N TYR A 322 9.31 -1.22 10.07
CA TYR A 322 9.09 0.13 9.56
C TYR A 322 10.01 1.15 10.25
N THR A 323 10.10 2.35 9.67
CA THR A 323 10.70 3.54 10.28
C THR A 323 9.90 4.78 9.92
N ASN A 324 9.82 5.73 10.86
CA ASN A 324 9.22 7.05 10.65
C ASN A 324 10.26 8.16 10.46
N ASP A 325 11.55 7.85 10.48
CA ASP A 325 12.63 8.85 10.43
C ASP A 325 12.62 9.68 9.15
N PHE A 326 12.36 9.03 8.01
CA PHE A 326 12.27 9.69 6.71
C PHE A 326 11.03 10.59 6.60
N VAL A 327 9.90 10.14 7.13
CA VAL A 327 8.64 10.91 7.14
C VAL A 327 8.80 12.17 8.00
N LYS A 328 9.39 12.04 9.19
CA LYS A 328 9.69 13.19 10.06
C LYS A 328 10.55 14.26 9.35
N LYS A 329 11.60 13.82 8.63
CA LYS A 329 12.46 14.72 7.85
C LYS A 329 11.73 15.31 6.64
N ALA A 330 10.83 14.54 5.99
CA ALA A 330 10.03 15.01 4.86
C ALA A 330 9.12 16.18 5.29
N HIS A 331 8.38 16.05 6.40
CA HIS A 331 7.58 17.14 6.94
C HIS A 331 8.44 18.36 7.29
N ALA A 332 9.56 18.18 8.01
CA ALA A 332 10.46 19.29 8.34
C ALA A 332 11.02 20.02 7.10
N LYS A 333 11.15 19.33 5.94
CA LYS A 333 11.55 19.94 4.66
C LYS A 333 10.40 20.68 3.98
N LEU A 334 9.20 20.07 3.97
CA LEU A 334 8.02 20.61 3.27
C LEU A 334 7.43 21.82 4.01
N ASP A 335 7.36 21.78 5.35
CA ASP A 335 6.85 22.88 6.20
C ASP A 335 7.72 24.15 6.12
N LYS A 336 8.98 24.04 5.69
CA LYS A 336 9.88 25.20 5.49
C LYS A 336 9.69 25.91 4.15
N LYS A 337 8.87 25.35 3.25
CA LYS A 337 8.64 25.92 1.91
C LYS A 337 7.43 26.86 1.83
N TYR A 338 6.71 27.05 2.94
CA TYR A 338 5.55 27.95 3.06
C TYR A 338 5.74 29.00 4.13
#